data_c85efda8cc0a3b383ef9ac764225fe17
#
_entry.id   c85efda8cc0a3b383ef9ac764225fe17
#
_cell.length_a   1.000
_cell.length_b   1.000
_cell.length_c   1.000
_cell.angle_alpha   90.00
_cell.angle_beta   90.00
_cell.angle_gamma   90.00
#
_symmetry.space_group_name_H-M   'P 1'
#
loop_
_entity.id
_entity.type
_entity.pdbx_description
1 polymer ?
#
loop_
_entity_poly.entity_id
_entity_poly.type
_entity_poly.pdbx_seq_one_letter_code
_entity_poly.pdbx_strand_id
1 'polypeptide(L)'
;MRIKALTIVGLSAAVAVLLTTGMVHGQETAAPTAHILRANGDHFELDGKPFQIISGAIHYERVPRAYWRDRLRKARAMGLNTVETYVFWNFHEIAPGAFDFTGQKDVAEFIRAAQQEGLWVILRPGPYSCAEWDFGGLPSWLLREPGLVVRSSNPAFMADAARWLHRLGKELAPLQSAYGGPILAVQVENEYASFGTDSAYMHGVKQMLLDSGFDQAMLYTADGDSQVSKSLLPELPAVINFGPPTTAETAFGRLAKARPNGPKMSGEYWDGWFDSWGEKRRTTDAAAQAADLKWMLARGYSVNLYMFHGGTSFGWMNGADMDDGKYKPDVTSYDYDAPVGESGELTPKFYLFRDAIREVTGKTPPAPPAPLPARAMPPAKLTEAASIWDALPKPIQSEQILSMEDVGQSYGYILYRTTIGHAQSADLHIDELHSYAQIYLDGVLAGTLDRRLNQSTLPVHTTHDNTRLDILVENTGRVNYGREFVNERAGITHRVTLGDATLTGWQIYPLPMDDVGPDNYLSNTCTGACFYRAYFYVAQPADTFVDTRQLGKGVIWINGRLLGRFWNIGPQRTLYLPSSLLSQRRNEIVVFDLNGQAGRTVHFLDKAILDDSK
;
A
#
# COMPACT_ATOMS: atom_id res chain seq x y z
N MET A 1 -40.21 8.17 -70.25
CA MET A 1 -40.09 8.07 -71.75
C MET A 1 -38.75 7.39 -72.04
N ARG A 2 -38.90 6.25 -72.72
CA ARG A 2 -37.91 5.42 -73.46
C ARG A 2 -36.56 5.03 -72.84
N ILE A 3 -36.54 3.74 -72.54
CA ILE A 3 -35.51 2.74 -72.44
C ILE A 3 -34.53 2.75 -73.63
N LYS A 4 -33.23 2.59 -73.35
CA LYS A 4 -32.32 1.87 -74.26
C LYS A 4 -31.44 0.93 -73.52
N ALA A 5 -31.63 -0.35 -73.73
CA ALA A 5 -30.77 -1.45 -73.39
C ALA A 5 -29.50 -1.44 -74.25
N LEU A 6 -28.35 -1.77 -73.67
CA LEU A 6 -27.15 -2.15 -74.40
C LEU A 6 -26.63 -3.47 -73.86
N THR A 7 -26.71 -4.48 -74.73
CA THR A 7 -26.19 -5.83 -74.55
C THR A 7 -24.67 -5.83 -74.75
N ILE A 8 -23.87 -6.36 -73.82
CA ILE A 8 -22.47 -6.72 -74.09
C ILE A 8 -22.27 -8.19 -73.74
N VAL A 9 -21.73 -8.86 -74.73
CA VAL A 9 -21.43 -10.27 -74.86
C VAL A 9 -20.35 -10.72 -73.88
N GLY A 10 -20.56 -11.89 -73.30
CA GLY A 10 -19.64 -12.52 -72.37
C GLY A 10 -18.37 -13.08 -72.99
N LEU A 11 -17.32 -13.05 -72.21
CA LEU A 11 -16.15 -13.90 -72.42
C LEU A 11 -15.85 -14.61 -71.06
N SER A 12 -16.12 -15.90 -71.02
CA SER A 12 -15.83 -16.77 -69.87
C SER A 12 -14.36 -17.14 -69.90
N ALA A 13 -13.59 -16.64 -68.98
CA ALA A 13 -12.25 -17.14 -68.63
C ALA A 13 -12.36 -18.02 -67.37
N ALA A 14 -12.20 -19.31 -67.54
CA ALA A 14 -12.08 -20.25 -66.44
C ALA A 14 -10.73 -20.09 -65.75
N VAL A 15 -10.74 -19.58 -64.51
CA VAL A 15 -9.58 -19.59 -63.62
C VAL A 15 -9.69 -20.82 -62.74
N ALA A 16 -8.80 -21.79 -62.93
CA ALA A 16 -8.63 -22.94 -62.06
C ALA A 16 -7.95 -22.44 -60.77
N VAL A 17 -8.70 -22.39 -59.68
CA VAL A 17 -8.13 -22.16 -58.32
C VAL A 17 -7.61 -23.48 -57.79
N LEU A 18 -6.31 -23.63 -57.75
CA LEU A 18 -5.63 -24.69 -56.99
C LEU A 18 -5.76 -24.38 -55.49
N LEU A 19 -6.67 -25.09 -54.83
CA LEU A 19 -6.78 -25.13 -53.37
C LEU A 19 -5.59 -25.94 -52.84
N THR A 20 -4.50 -25.28 -52.49
CA THR A 20 -3.49 -25.85 -51.61
C THR A 20 -4.06 -25.84 -50.19
N THR A 21 -4.49 -26.97 -49.70
CA THR A 21 -4.78 -27.21 -48.27
C THR A 21 -3.46 -27.16 -47.51
N GLY A 22 -3.07 -25.95 -47.09
CA GLY A 22 -2.03 -25.79 -46.09
C GLY A 22 -2.57 -26.37 -44.77
N MET A 23 -2.06 -27.53 -44.35
CA MET A 23 -2.22 -27.98 -42.96
C MET A 23 -1.57 -26.94 -42.05
N VAL A 24 -2.41 -26.13 -41.40
CA VAL A 24 -1.99 -25.35 -40.26
C VAL A 24 -1.72 -26.41 -39.17
N HIS A 25 -0.44 -26.72 -38.98
CA HIS A 25 0.00 -27.39 -37.76
C HIS A 25 -0.32 -26.45 -36.62
N GLY A 26 -1.42 -26.70 -35.92
CA GLY A 26 -1.63 -26.13 -34.60
C GLY A 26 -0.42 -26.55 -33.76
N GLN A 27 0.37 -25.60 -33.33
CA GLN A 27 1.31 -25.85 -32.22
C GLN A 27 0.43 -26.33 -31.06
N GLU A 28 0.46 -27.62 -30.76
CA GLU A 28 0.03 -28.14 -29.47
C GLU A 28 0.85 -27.38 -28.42
N THR A 29 0.22 -26.43 -27.76
CA THR A 29 0.81 -25.82 -26.56
C THR A 29 0.96 -26.97 -25.56
N ALA A 30 2.19 -27.37 -25.31
CA ALA A 30 2.49 -28.38 -24.30
C ALA A 30 1.72 -28.03 -23.02
N ALA A 31 1.06 -29.02 -22.43
CA ALA A 31 0.37 -28.82 -21.16
C ALA A 31 1.35 -28.21 -20.14
N PRO A 32 0.93 -27.24 -19.36
CA PRO A 32 1.80 -26.60 -18.39
C PRO A 32 2.37 -27.64 -17.43
N THR A 33 3.70 -27.60 -17.22
CA THR A 33 4.39 -28.55 -16.35
C THR A 33 4.02 -28.29 -14.90
N ALA A 34 3.54 -29.29 -14.20
CA ALA A 34 3.27 -29.23 -12.77
C ALA A 34 4.57 -29.26 -11.96
N HIS A 35 4.65 -28.42 -10.94
CA HIS A 35 5.79 -28.34 -10.02
C HIS A 35 5.29 -28.36 -8.57
N ILE A 36 6.01 -29.03 -7.68
CA ILE A 36 5.61 -29.17 -6.28
C ILE A 36 6.78 -28.81 -5.37
N LEU A 37 6.56 -27.76 -4.54
CA LEU A 37 7.45 -27.38 -3.46
C LEU A 37 7.06 -28.13 -2.18
N ARG A 38 8.04 -28.69 -1.48
CA ARG A 38 7.86 -29.35 -0.18
C ARG A 38 8.97 -28.98 0.80
N ALA A 39 8.64 -28.96 2.08
CA ALA A 39 9.63 -28.97 3.14
C ALA A 39 10.06 -30.43 3.38
N ASN A 40 11.36 -30.70 3.34
CA ASN A 40 11.92 -32.00 3.63
C ASN A 40 13.11 -31.89 4.60
N GLY A 41 12.88 -32.27 5.85
CA GLY A 41 13.87 -32.05 6.91
C GLY A 41 14.20 -30.57 7.10
N ASP A 42 15.46 -30.21 6.89
CA ASP A 42 15.98 -28.87 7.11
C ASP A 42 16.05 -27.98 5.85
N HIS A 43 15.53 -28.46 4.72
CA HIS A 43 15.57 -27.76 3.44
C HIS A 43 14.24 -27.86 2.67
N PHE A 44 14.14 -27.08 1.59
CA PHE A 44 13.05 -27.18 0.62
C PHE A 44 13.47 -28.03 -0.56
N GLU A 45 12.49 -28.72 -1.14
CA GLU A 45 12.63 -29.46 -2.40
C GLU A 45 11.59 -28.99 -3.41
N LEU A 46 12.04 -28.74 -4.64
CA LEU A 46 11.18 -28.54 -5.80
C LEU A 46 11.29 -29.76 -6.70
N ASP A 47 10.20 -30.49 -6.89
CA ASP A 47 10.14 -31.74 -7.66
C ASP A 47 11.14 -32.83 -7.16
N GLY A 48 11.28 -32.91 -5.83
CA GLY A 48 12.18 -33.86 -5.17
C GLY A 48 13.67 -33.52 -5.27
N LYS A 49 14.01 -32.28 -5.69
CA LYS A 49 15.38 -31.80 -5.72
C LYS A 49 15.57 -30.64 -4.76
N PRO A 50 16.70 -30.55 -4.05
CA PRO A 50 16.98 -29.43 -3.16
C PRO A 50 16.80 -28.09 -3.88
N PHE A 51 16.04 -27.19 -3.27
CA PHE A 51 15.71 -25.87 -3.81
C PHE A 51 15.90 -24.79 -2.76
N GLN A 52 16.88 -23.93 -2.96
CA GLN A 52 17.10 -22.76 -2.13
C GLN A 52 16.28 -21.58 -2.67
N ILE A 53 15.33 -21.08 -1.89
CA ILE A 53 14.53 -19.91 -2.23
C ILE A 53 15.38 -18.66 -1.98
N ILE A 54 15.60 -17.87 -3.03
CA ILE A 54 16.23 -16.56 -2.98
C ILE A 54 15.19 -15.58 -3.51
N SER A 55 14.44 -14.98 -2.60
CA SER A 55 13.25 -14.17 -2.87
C SER A 55 13.45 -12.71 -2.45
N GLY A 56 12.58 -11.86 -2.96
CA GLY A 56 12.46 -10.49 -2.50
C GLY A 56 11.03 -9.98 -2.66
N ALA A 57 10.59 -9.19 -1.69
CA ALA A 57 9.25 -8.64 -1.63
C ALA A 57 9.07 -7.48 -2.59
N ILE A 58 7.97 -7.52 -3.36
CA ILE A 58 7.47 -6.46 -4.23
C ILE A 58 5.96 -6.39 -4.03
N HIS A 59 5.47 -5.34 -3.40
CA HIS A 59 4.04 -5.13 -3.29
C HIS A 59 3.53 -4.50 -4.59
N TYR A 60 2.84 -5.28 -5.43
CA TYR A 60 2.37 -4.81 -6.74
C TYR A 60 1.45 -3.58 -6.63
N GLU A 61 0.77 -3.41 -5.51
CA GLU A 61 -0.08 -2.25 -5.19
C GLU A 61 0.71 -0.94 -5.13
N ARG A 62 1.97 -1.01 -4.66
CA ARG A 62 2.90 0.12 -4.50
C ARG A 62 3.69 0.45 -5.76
N VAL A 63 3.52 -0.35 -6.82
CA VAL A 63 4.25 -0.20 -8.08
C VAL A 63 3.27 0.05 -9.21
N PRO A 64 3.38 1.14 -9.99
CA PRO A 64 2.53 1.34 -11.16
C PRO A 64 2.56 0.11 -12.10
N ARG A 65 1.39 -0.34 -12.56
CA ARG A 65 1.26 -1.53 -13.42
C ARG A 65 2.24 -1.53 -14.61
N ALA A 66 2.45 -0.35 -15.20
CA ALA A 66 3.38 -0.19 -16.32
C ALA A 66 4.83 -0.57 -15.98
N TYR A 67 5.18 -0.61 -14.69
CA TYR A 67 6.54 -0.88 -14.23
C TYR A 67 6.72 -2.26 -13.57
N TRP A 68 5.68 -3.07 -13.44
CA TRP A 68 5.78 -4.40 -12.84
C TRP A 68 6.90 -5.25 -13.47
N ARG A 69 6.94 -5.33 -14.81
CA ARG A 69 7.97 -6.10 -15.52
C ARG A 69 9.38 -5.54 -15.32
N ASP A 70 9.53 -4.23 -15.22
CA ASP A 70 10.84 -3.61 -14.91
C ASP A 70 11.35 -4.07 -13.55
N ARG A 71 10.50 -4.05 -12.52
CA ARG A 71 10.86 -4.50 -11.15
C ARG A 71 11.17 -6.01 -11.12
N LEU A 72 10.39 -6.82 -11.81
CA LEU A 72 10.60 -8.26 -11.92
C LEU A 72 11.92 -8.60 -12.64
N ARG A 73 12.26 -7.89 -13.71
CA ARG A 73 13.56 -8.04 -14.40
C ARG A 73 14.74 -7.62 -13.52
N LYS A 74 14.57 -6.59 -12.70
CA LYS A 74 15.57 -6.18 -11.71
C LYS A 74 15.75 -7.25 -10.63
N ALA A 75 14.67 -7.91 -10.19
CA ALA A 75 14.75 -9.05 -9.28
C ALA A 75 15.59 -10.20 -9.90
N ARG A 76 15.31 -10.58 -11.15
CA ARG A 76 16.15 -11.54 -11.88
C ARG A 76 17.60 -11.09 -12.01
N ALA A 77 17.79 -9.80 -12.29
CA ALA A 77 19.12 -9.23 -12.45
C ALA A 77 19.91 -9.18 -11.13
N MET A 78 19.27 -9.13 -9.98
CA MET A 78 19.96 -9.30 -8.69
C MET A 78 20.33 -10.76 -8.40
N GLY A 79 19.68 -11.72 -9.06
CA GLY A 79 19.93 -13.15 -8.87
C GLY A 79 18.82 -13.87 -8.11
N LEU A 80 17.67 -13.22 -7.90
CA LEU A 80 16.51 -13.84 -7.29
C LEU A 80 15.92 -14.92 -8.22
N ASN A 81 15.40 -15.98 -7.64
CA ASN A 81 14.64 -17.02 -8.33
C ASN A 81 13.15 -16.97 -8.00
N THR A 82 12.78 -16.18 -7.01
CA THR A 82 11.42 -16.05 -6.48
C THR A 82 11.14 -14.59 -6.15
N VAL A 83 9.90 -14.17 -6.21
CA VAL A 83 9.41 -12.90 -5.63
C VAL A 83 8.28 -13.19 -4.67
N GLU A 84 8.08 -12.30 -3.73
CA GLU A 84 7.00 -12.37 -2.76
C GLU A 84 6.10 -11.17 -2.96
N THR A 85 4.78 -11.34 -2.77
CA THR A 85 3.83 -10.24 -2.71
C THR A 85 2.73 -10.49 -1.70
N TYR A 86 2.34 -9.42 -1.00
CA TYR A 86 1.07 -9.38 -0.28
C TYR A 86 -0.09 -9.19 -1.24
N VAL A 87 -1.30 -9.39 -0.75
CA VAL A 87 -2.55 -8.98 -1.38
C VAL A 87 -3.40 -8.28 -0.32
N PHE A 88 -3.44 -6.95 -0.37
CA PHE A 88 -4.15 -6.16 0.64
C PHE A 88 -5.66 -6.22 0.41
N TRP A 89 -6.39 -6.72 1.37
CA TRP A 89 -7.85 -6.88 1.28
C TRP A 89 -8.56 -5.55 1.01
N ASN A 90 -8.23 -4.47 1.75
CA ASN A 90 -8.84 -3.15 1.58
C ASN A 90 -8.54 -2.48 0.22
N PHE A 91 -7.51 -2.94 -0.49
CA PHE A 91 -7.21 -2.47 -1.84
C PHE A 91 -8.18 -3.05 -2.87
N HIS A 92 -8.66 -4.26 -2.65
CA HIS A 92 -9.53 -5.00 -3.57
C HIS A 92 -11.02 -4.91 -3.21
N GLU A 93 -11.38 -4.83 -1.94
CA GLU A 93 -12.77 -4.76 -1.45
C GLU A 93 -12.97 -3.45 -0.68
N ILE A 94 -13.25 -2.36 -1.42
CA ILE A 94 -13.44 -1.01 -0.85
C ILE A 94 -14.77 -0.86 -0.09
N ALA A 95 -15.76 -1.67 -0.43
CA ALA A 95 -17.03 -1.78 0.27
C ALA A 95 -17.45 -3.26 0.29
N PRO A 96 -18.26 -3.71 1.28
CA PRO A 96 -18.65 -5.11 1.40
C PRO A 96 -19.18 -5.71 0.10
N GLY A 97 -18.53 -6.74 -0.45
CA GLY A 97 -18.87 -7.40 -1.71
C GLY A 97 -18.47 -6.67 -2.99
N ALA A 98 -17.92 -5.46 -2.91
CA ALA A 98 -17.47 -4.69 -4.06
C ALA A 98 -16.00 -4.98 -4.37
N PHE A 99 -15.75 -6.10 -5.03
CA PHE A 99 -14.41 -6.56 -5.39
C PHE A 99 -13.93 -6.00 -6.73
N ASP A 100 -12.67 -5.59 -6.79
CA ASP A 100 -12.01 -5.13 -8.01
C ASP A 100 -10.64 -5.81 -8.17
N PHE A 101 -10.45 -6.50 -9.28
CA PHE A 101 -9.22 -7.18 -9.70
C PHE A 101 -8.78 -6.72 -11.10
N THR A 102 -9.06 -5.46 -11.45
CA THR A 102 -8.76 -4.90 -12.78
C THR A 102 -7.67 -3.83 -12.73
N GLY A 103 -7.04 -3.55 -13.85
CA GLY A 103 -6.08 -2.47 -13.97
C GLY A 103 -4.91 -2.60 -12.99
N GLN A 104 -4.73 -1.61 -12.13
CA GLN A 104 -3.69 -1.62 -11.07
C GLN A 104 -3.90 -2.72 -10.04
N LYS A 105 -5.13 -3.25 -9.92
CA LYS A 105 -5.52 -4.28 -8.96
C LYS A 105 -5.48 -5.70 -9.52
N ASP A 106 -4.97 -5.89 -10.74
CA ASP A 106 -4.87 -7.19 -11.42
C ASP A 106 -3.67 -7.99 -10.92
N VAL A 107 -3.78 -8.53 -9.70
CA VAL A 107 -2.73 -9.34 -9.06
C VAL A 107 -2.41 -10.60 -9.87
N ALA A 108 -3.40 -11.19 -10.53
CA ALA A 108 -3.19 -12.36 -11.36
C ALA A 108 -2.24 -12.08 -12.55
N GLU A 109 -2.36 -10.89 -13.17
CA GLU A 109 -1.44 -10.46 -14.22
C GLU A 109 -0.03 -10.19 -13.67
N PHE A 110 0.10 -9.61 -12.45
CA PHE A 110 1.41 -9.45 -11.81
C PHE A 110 2.10 -10.81 -11.60
N ILE A 111 1.36 -11.80 -11.11
CA ILE A 111 1.86 -13.18 -10.88
C ILE A 111 2.25 -13.84 -12.21
N ARG A 112 1.44 -13.70 -13.27
CA ARG A 112 1.79 -14.21 -14.61
C ARG A 112 3.02 -13.50 -15.19
N ALA A 113 3.15 -12.19 -14.95
CA ALA A 113 4.33 -11.44 -15.37
C ALA A 113 5.60 -11.95 -14.66
N ALA A 114 5.53 -12.28 -13.37
CA ALA A 114 6.64 -12.92 -12.64
C ALA A 114 7.03 -14.26 -13.29
N GLN A 115 6.07 -15.11 -13.62
CA GLN A 115 6.31 -16.37 -14.33
C GLN A 115 7.00 -16.16 -15.69
N GLN A 116 6.53 -15.20 -16.47
CA GLN A 116 7.09 -14.88 -17.79
C GLN A 116 8.51 -14.34 -17.70
N GLU A 117 8.87 -13.67 -16.61
CA GLU A 117 10.24 -13.24 -16.33
C GLU A 117 11.08 -14.37 -15.65
N GLY A 118 10.53 -15.59 -15.50
CA GLY A 118 11.22 -16.76 -14.95
C GLY A 118 11.39 -16.74 -13.43
N LEU A 119 10.43 -16.15 -12.72
CA LEU A 119 10.39 -16.07 -11.26
C LEU A 119 9.25 -16.94 -10.71
N TRP A 120 9.52 -17.64 -9.61
CA TRP A 120 8.50 -18.23 -8.77
C TRP A 120 7.86 -17.15 -7.88
N VAL A 121 6.73 -17.49 -7.25
CA VAL A 121 5.99 -16.56 -6.40
C VAL A 121 5.69 -17.19 -5.04
N ILE A 122 5.92 -16.43 -3.99
CA ILE A 122 5.37 -16.64 -2.65
C ILE A 122 4.20 -15.67 -2.49
N LEU A 123 3.02 -16.18 -2.15
CA LEU A 123 1.81 -15.40 -1.98
C LEU A 123 1.52 -15.20 -0.49
N ARG A 124 1.20 -13.97 -0.11
CA ARG A 124 0.79 -13.61 1.26
C ARG A 124 -0.60 -12.97 1.23
N PRO A 125 -1.67 -13.79 1.23
CA PRO A 125 -3.05 -13.32 0.97
C PRO A 125 -3.74 -12.70 2.18
N GLY A 126 -3.13 -12.67 3.33
CA GLY A 126 -3.70 -12.20 4.58
C GLY A 126 -4.54 -13.27 5.30
N PRO A 127 -5.68 -12.87 5.94
CA PRO A 127 -6.46 -11.64 5.76
C PRO A 127 -5.80 -10.35 6.27
N TYR A 128 -4.91 -10.44 7.23
CA TYR A 128 -4.09 -9.34 7.75
C TYR A 128 -2.67 -9.40 7.16
N SER A 129 -2.12 -8.25 6.81
CA SER A 129 -0.82 -8.14 6.14
C SER A 129 0.22 -7.31 6.90
N CYS A 130 -0.16 -6.34 7.72
CA CYS A 130 0.72 -5.31 8.32
C CYS A 130 1.26 -4.33 7.26
N ALA A 131 2.54 -4.41 6.93
CA ALA A 131 3.20 -3.80 5.78
C ALA A 131 3.13 -2.27 5.73
N GLU A 132 2.96 -1.58 6.86
CA GLU A 132 2.78 -0.12 6.95
C GLU A 132 1.72 0.38 5.96
N TRP A 133 0.70 -0.45 5.80
CA TRP A 133 -0.49 -0.20 4.99
C TRP A 133 -1.70 0.08 5.87
N ASP A 134 -2.56 1.02 5.47
CA ASP A 134 -3.71 1.44 6.28
C ASP A 134 -4.46 0.25 6.86
N PHE A 135 -4.64 0.22 8.18
CA PHE A 135 -5.29 -0.84 8.95
C PHE A 135 -4.71 -2.24 8.71
N GLY A 136 -3.40 -2.33 8.37
CA GLY A 136 -2.74 -3.60 8.08
C GLY A 136 -3.33 -4.38 6.91
N GLY A 137 -3.97 -3.70 5.96
CA GLY A 137 -4.63 -4.27 4.80
C GLY A 137 -6.08 -4.69 5.04
N LEU A 138 -6.59 -4.62 6.26
CA LEU A 138 -8.00 -4.90 6.54
C LEU A 138 -8.90 -3.73 6.08
N PRO A 139 -10.11 -4.00 5.54
CA PRO A 139 -11.05 -2.94 5.23
C PRO A 139 -11.61 -2.28 6.47
N SER A 140 -11.61 -0.94 6.51
CA SER A 140 -12.13 -0.16 7.66
C SER A 140 -13.63 -0.33 7.88
N TRP A 141 -14.41 -0.70 6.84
CA TRP A 141 -15.83 -0.98 6.99
C TRP A 141 -16.14 -2.16 7.93
N LEU A 142 -15.18 -3.05 8.22
CA LEU A 142 -15.30 -4.07 9.26
C LEU A 142 -15.59 -3.47 10.64
N LEU A 143 -15.05 -2.29 10.92
CA LEU A 143 -15.24 -1.59 12.20
C LEU A 143 -16.66 -1.00 12.39
N ARG A 144 -17.50 -1.03 11.35
CA ARG A 144 -18.92 -0.62 11.46
C ARG A 144 -19.77 -1.66 12.16
N GLU A 145 -19.38 -2.93 12.11
CA GLU A 145 -20.17 -4.01 12.68
C GLU A 145 -20.00 -4.06 14.20
N PRO A 146 -21.08 -3.83 14.99
CA PRO A 146 -20.98 -3.84 16.44
C PRO A 146 -20.52 -5.21 16.96
N GLY A 147 -19.47 -5.20 17.78
CA GLY A 147 -18.93 -6.42 18.39
C GLY A 147 -18.04 -7.27 17.49
N LEU A 148 -17.77 -6.84 16.25
CA LEU A 148 -16.76 -7.48 15.43
C LEU A 148 -15.38 -7.22 16.04
N VAL A 149 -14.59 -8.28 16.15
CA VAL A 149 -13.20 -8.24 16.63
C VAL A 149 -12.31 -8.82 15.53
N VAL A 150 -11.48 -7.98 14.94
CA VAL A 150 -10.55 -8.39 13.87
C VAL A 150 -9.47 -9.33 14.39
N ARG A 151 -8.90 -10.14 13.51
CA ARG A 151 -7.84 -11.13 13.83
C ARG A 151 -8.18 -12.04 15.01
N SER A 152 -9.40 -12.52 15.04
CA SER A 152 -9.89 -13.43 16.09
C SER A 152 -10.88 -14.43 15.53
N SER A 153 -11.24 -15.44 16.33
CA SER A 153 -12.32 -16.39 16.00
C SER A 153 -13.72 -15.79 16.14
N ASN A 154 -13.85 -14.45 16.18
CA ASN A 154 -15.15 -13.77 16.13
C ASN A 154 -15.92 -14.21 14.87
N PRO A 155 -17.18 -14.73 15.00
CA PRO A 155 -17.88 -15.33 13.86
C PRO A 155 -18.11 -14.37 12.70
N ALA A 156 -18.35 -13.09 12.95
CA ALA A 156 -18.57 -12.08 11.91
C ALA A 156 -17.27 -11.83 11.14
N PHE A 157 -16.15 -11.61 11.84
CA PHE A 157 -14.85 -11.46 11.20
C PHE A 157 -14.46 -12.70 10.38
N MET A 158 -14.66 -13.91 10.94
CA MET A 158 -14.37 -15.15 10.23
C MET A 158 -15.21 -15.31 8.95
N ALA A 159 -16.47 -14.91 8.97
CA ALA A 159 -17.34 -14.96 7.80
C ALA A 159 -16.86 -13.99 6.69
N ASP A 160 -16.48 -12.77 7.05
CA ASP A 160 -15.97 -11.78 6.11
C ASP A 160 -14.61 -12.18 5.55
N ALA A 161 -13.69 -12.67 6.39
CA ALA A 161 -12.39 -13.19 5.96
C ALA A 161 -12.52 -14.39 5.02
N ALA A 162 -13.46 -15.31 5.30
CA ALA A 162 -13.75 -16.44 4.42
C ALA A 162 -14.28 -15.98 3.05
N ARG A 163 -15.19 -14.99 3.01
CA ARG A 163 -15.69 -14.40 1.77
C ARG A 163 -14.55 -13.78 0.94
N TRP A 164 -13.67 -13.03 1.59
CA TRP A 164 -12.49 -12.45 0.95
C TRP A 164 -11.57 -13.51 0.36
N LEU A 165 -11.10 -14.47 1.19
CA LEU A 165 -10.16 -15.50 0.75
C LEU A 165 -10.77 -16.39 -0.34
N HIS A 166 -12.07 -16.72 -0.24
CA HIS A 166 -12.76 -17.46 -1.30
C HIS A 166 -12.84 -16.68 -2.62
N ARG A 167 -13.08 -15.36 -2.55
CA ARG A 167 -13.07 -14.51 -3.75
C ARG A 167 -11.68 -14.42 -4.36
N LEU A 168 -10.65 -14.26 -3.53
CA LEU A 168 -9.25 -14.24 -3.95
C LEU A 168 -8.82 -15.59 -4.55
N GLY A 169 -9.25 -16.70 -3.96
CA GLY A 169 -8.95 -18.04 -4.46
C GLY A 169 -9.42 -18.27 -5.89
N LYS A 170 -10.58 -17.71 -6.29
CA LYS A 170 -11.05 -17.78 -7.68
C LYS A 170 -10.09 -17.12 -8.68
N GLU A 171 -9.38 -16.08 -8.27
CA GLU A 171 -8.40 -15.40 -9.11
C GLU A 171 -7.04 -16.11 -9.13
N LEU A 172 -6.58 -16.64 -7.99
CA LEU A 172 -5.19 -17.01 -7.80
C LEU A 172 -4.94 -18.51 -7.63
N ALA A 173 -5.90 -19.30 -7.11
CA ALA A 173 -5.70 -20.74 -6.92
C ALA A 173 -5.31 -21.50 -8.21
N PRO A 174 -5.83 -21.12 -9.41
CA PRO A 174 -5.38 -21.74 -10.67
C PRO A 174 -3.92 -21.44 -11.04
N LEU A 175 -3.28 -20.47 -10.38
CA LEU A 175 -1.88 -20.08 -10.64
C LEU A 175 -0.88 -20.81 -9.73
N GLN A 176 -1.30 -21.80 -8.96
CA GLN A 176 -0.41 -22.66 -8.19
C GLN A 176 0.51 -23.46 -9.10
N SER A 177 1.71 -23.75 -8.63
CA SER A 177 2.74 -24.43 -9.41
C SER A 177 2.35 -25.86 -9.83
N ALA A 178 1.54 -26.53 -9.04
CA ALA A 178 0.97 -27.83 -9.38
C ALA A 178 0.04 -27.79 -10.62
N TYR A 179 -0.49 -26.62 -10.95
CA TYR A 179 -1.32 -26.40 -12.16
C TYR A 179 -0.53 -25.68 -13.28
N GLY A 180 0.81 -25.60 -13.12
CA GLY A 180 1.68 -24.93 -14.10
C GLY A 180 1.81 -23.43 -13.94
N GLY A 181 1.28 -22.85 -12.87
CA GLY A 181 1.51 -21.45 -12.47
C GLY A 181 2.81 -21.26 -11.69
N PRO A 182 3.13 -20.07 -11.21
CA PRO A 182 4.36 -19.80 -10.49
C PRO A 182 4.22 -19.83 -8.95
N ILE A 183 3.02 -19.95 -8.37
CA ILE A 183 2.83 -19.87 -6.92
C ILE A 183 3.30 -21.17 -6.27
N LEU A 184 4.43 -21.10 -5.53
CA LEU A 184 5.04 -22.23 -4.82
C LEU A 184 4.50 -22.38 -3.40
N ALA A 185 4.32 -21.27 -2.71
CA ALA A 185 3.98 -21.24 -1.29
C ALA A 185 2.97 -20.12 -0.98
N VAL A 186 2.14 -20.36 0.05
CA VAL A 186 1.13 -19.43 0.53
C VAL A 186 1.26 -19.28 2.05
N GLN A 187 1.38 -18.05 2.52
CA GLN A 187 1.46 -17.76 3.95
C GLN A 187 0.07 -17.78 4.58
N VAL A 188 0.00 -18.34 5.79
CA VAL A 188 -1.20 -18.33 6.64
C VAL A 188 -1.08 -17.17 7.62
N GLU A 189 -1.90 -16.15 7.48
CA GLU A 189 -1.91 -14.93 8.30
C GLU A 189 -0.57 -14.16 8.27
N ASN A 190 -0.28 -13.28 9.21
CA ASN A 190 1.02 -12.62 9.34
C ASN A 190 1.34 -12.28 10.80
N GLU A 191 2.49 -12.78 11.29
CA GLU A 191 3.07 -12.48 12.61
C GLU A 191 2.08 -12.61 13.78
N TYR A 192 1.19 -13.59 13.71
CA TYR A 192 0.12 -13.73 14.69
C TYR A 192 0.65 -14.02 16.11
N ALA A 193 1.81 -14.64 16.22
CA ALA A 193 2.42 -14.92 17.51
C ALA A 193 2.82 -13.68 18.33
N SER A 194 2.96 -12.52 17.68
CA SER A 194 3.16 -11.21 18.33
C SER A 194 1.84 -10.57 18.76
N PHE A 195 0.74 -10.91 18.10
CA PHE A 195 -0.56 -10.29 18.29
C PHE A 195 -1.45 -11.04 19.27
N GLY A 196 -1.59 -12.38 19.11
CA GLY A 196 -2.57 -13.14 19.86
C GLY A 196 -2.22 -14.60 20.09
N THR A 197 -3.16 -15.30 20.74
CA THR A 197 -3.05 -16.72 21.08
C THR A 197 -4.30 -17.52 20.70
N ASP A 198 -5.16 -16.96 19.83
CA ASP A 198 -6.39 -17.62 19.36
C ASP A 198 -6.06 -18.70 18.33
N SER A 199 -5.91 -19.94 18.81
CA SER A 199 -5.63 -21.10 17.99
C SER A 199 -6.77 -21.45 17.04
N ALA A 200 -8.03 -21.20 17.45
CA ALA A 200 -9.20 -21.45 16.59
C ALA A 200 -9.19 -20.51 15.37
N TYR A 201 -8.80 -19.25 15.57
CA TYR A 201 -8.61 -18.30 14.49
C TYR A 201 -7.56 -18.79 13.48
N MET A 202 -6.36 -19.13 13.93
CA MET A 202 -5.26 -19.56 13.05
C MET A 202 -5.58 -20.83 12.26
N HIS A 203 -6.21 -21.83 12.92
CA HIS A 203 -6.69 -23.02 12.22
C HIS A 203 -7.81 -22.69 11.23
N GLY A 204 -8.70 -21.75 11.60
CA GLY A 204 -9.75 -21.26 10.71
C GLY A 204 -9.18 -20.58 9.45
N VAL A 205 -8.19 -19.69 9.58
CA VAL A 205 -7.54 -19.05 8.42
C VAL A 205 -6.86 -20.09 7.52
N LYS A 206 -6.14 -21.07 8.10
CA LYS A 206 -5.56 -22.17 7.33
C LYS A 206 -6.65 -22.94 6.56
N GLN A 207 -7.77 -23.29 7.20
CA GLN A 207 -8.85 -24.01 6.55
C GLN A 207 -9.52 -23.18 5.45
N MET A 208 -9.73 -21.87 5.67
CA MET A 208 -10.27 -20.96 4.63
C MET A 208 -9.39 -20.92 3.38
N LEU A 209 -8.05 -20.94 3.53
CA LEU A 209 -7.13 -20.99 2.39
C LEU A 209 -7.29 -22.31 1.62
N LEU A 210 -7.37 -23.46 2.32
CA LEU A 210 -7.61 -24.75 1.70
C LEU A 210 -8.96 -24.79 0.97
N ASP A 211 -10.03 -24.32 1.61
CA ASP A 211 -11.38 -24.26 1.03
C ASP A 211 -11.47 -23.26 -0.15
N SER A 212 -10.56 -22.31 -0.21
CA SER A 212 -10.42 -21.35 -1.31
C SER A 212 -9.58 -21.89 -2.49
N GLY A 213 -9.12 -23.13 -2.39
CA GLY A 213 -8.41 -23.84 -3.45
C GLY A 213 -6.88 -23.72 -3.38
N PHE A 214 -6.29 -23.17 -2.30
CA PHE A 214 -4.84 -23.15 -2.09
C PHE A 214 -4.35 -24.45 -1.43
N ASP A 215 -4.73 -25.58 -1.97
CA ASP A 215 -4.49 -26.92 -1.44
C ASP A 215 -3.26 -27.62 -2.06
N GLN A 216 -2.69 -27.06 -3.12
CA GLN A 216 -1.53 -27.60 -3.83
C GLN A 216 -0.25 -26.81 -3.57
N ALA A 217 -0.33 -25.55 -3.12
CA ALA A 217 0.81 -24.79 -2.69
C ALA A 217 1.24 -25.17 -1.27
N MET A 218 2.51 -25.04 -0.95
CA MET A 218 3.00 -25.25 0.41
C MET A 218 2.49 -24.13 1.34
N LEU A 219 1.68 -24.47 2.34
CA LEU A 219 1.29 -23.53 3.39
C LEU A 219 2.41 -23.39 4.43
N TYR A 220 2.63 -22.18 4.95
CA TYR A 220 3.62 -21.89 5.99
C TYR A 220 3.19 -20.73 6.88
N THR A 221 3.83 -20.55 8.04
CA THR A 221 3.66 -19.41 8.93
C THR A 221 4.94 -18.58 9.01
N ALA A 222 4.79 -17.26 9.22
CA ALA A 222 5.89 -16.34 9.47
C ALA A 222 5.64 -15.56 10.75
N ASP A 223 6.63 -15.53 11.63
CA ASP A 223 6.60 -14.78 12.89
C ASP A 223 7.97 -14.12 13.14
N GLY A 224 8.00 -13.05 13.93
CA GLY A 224 9.25 -12.47 14.40
C GLY A 224 10.16 -13.54 15.06
N ASP A 225 11.46 -13.42 14.88
CA ASP A 225 12.44 -14.41 15.34
C ASP A 225 12.33 -14.69 16.86
N SER A 226 11.98 -13.69 17.65
CA SER A 226 11.74 -13.83 19.09
C SER A 226 10.39 -14.46 19.45
N GLN A 227 9.46 -14.53 18.50
CA GLN A 227 8.08 -15.03 18.68
C GLN A 227 7.82 -16.40 18.06
N VAL A 228 8.71 -16.89 17.19
CA VAL A 228 8.52 -18.14 16.42
C VAL A 228 8.23 -19.37 17.30
N SER A 229 8.68 -19.39 18.55
CA SER A 229 8.37 -20.46 19.50
C SER A 229 6.90 -20.51 19.95
N LYS A 230 6.14 -19.42 19.71
CA LYS A 230 4.71 -19.27 20.04
C LYS A 230 3.79 -19.50 18.83
N SER A 231 4.34 -19.83 17.67
CA SER A 231 3.56 -20.10 16.46
C SER A 231 2.53 -21.22 16.69
N LEU A 232 1.28 -20.98 16.30
CA LEU A 232 0.10 -21.79 16.67
C LEU A 232 -0.22 -22.94 15.70
N LEU A 233 0.51 -23.05 14.57
CA LEU A 233 0.34 -24.14 13.58
C LEU A 233 1.63 -24.96 13.50
N PRO A 234 1.90 -25.85 14.49
CA PRO A 234 3.16 -26.57 14.56
C PRO A 234 3.37 -27.59 13.42
N GLU A 235 2.31 -27.98 12.74
CA GLU A 235 2.32 -28.87 11.60
C GLU A 235 2.80 -28.22 10.29
N LEU A 236 2.81 -26.89 10.22
CA LEU A 236 3.29 -26.15 9.06
C LEU A 236 4.76 -25.74 9.23
N PRO A 237 5.53 -25.62 8.13
CA PRO A 237 6.82 -24.95 8.16
C PRO A 237 6.67 -23.54 8.74
N ALA A 238 7.58 -23.16 9.63
CA ALA A 238 7.65 -21.82 10.17
C ALA A 238 8.91 -21.12 9.66
N VAL A 239 8.75 -19.88 9.20
CA VAL A 239 9.84 -18.99 8.82
C VAL A 239 9.92 -17.81 9.78
N ILE A 240 11.04 -17.08 9.79
CA ILE A 240 11.27 -15.99 10.73
C ILE A 240 11.41 -14.65 10.04
N ASN A 241 10.89 -13.60 10.70
CA ASN A 241 11.07 -12.22 10.30
C ASN A 241 12.08 -11.56 11.24
N PHE A 242 13.09 -10.91 10.70
CA PHE A 242 14.11 -10.22 11.50
C PHE A 242 14.93 -9.23 10.65
N GLY A 243 15.61 -8.34 11.36
CA GLY A 243 16.59 -7.41 10.81
C GLY A 243 17.41 -6.77 11.93
N PRO A 244 18.26 -5.79 11.65
CA PRO A 244 19.07 -5.11 12.65
C PRO A 244 18.24 -4.60 13.84
N PRO A 245 18.77 -4.68 15.06
CA PRO A 245 20.14 -5.10 15.39
C PRO A 245 20.33 -6.63 15.52
N THR A 246 19.33 -7.45 15.24
CA THR A 246 19.44 -8.91 15.31
C THR A 246 20.20 -9.41 14.07
N THR A 247 21.28 -10.17 14.29
CA THR A 247 22.06 -10.80 13.22
C THR A 247 21.38 -12.09 12.72
N ALA A 248 21.68 -12.49 11.48
CA ALA A 248 21.20 -13.74 10.92
C ALA A 248 21.55 -14.97 11.79
N GLU A 249 22.75 -15.03 12.33
CA GLU A 249 23.18 -16.13 13.22
C GLU A 249 22.29 -16.24 14.46
N THR A 250 21.99 -15.11 15.10
CA THR A 250 21.12 -15.07 16.28
C THR A 250 19.70 -15.51 15.96
N ALA A 251 19.13 -14.96 14.88
CA ALA A 251 17.75 -15.22 14.47
C ALA A 251 17.56 -16.70 14.08
N PHE A 252 18.45 -17.24 13.27
CA PHE A 252 18.40 -18.66 12.89
C PHE A 252 18.72 -19.63 14.04
N GLY A 253 19.51 -19.19 15.02
CA GLY A 253 19.70 -19.93 16.27
C GLY A 253 18.39 -20.07 17.06
N ARG A 254 17.56 -19.04 17.12
CA ARG A 254 16.21 -19.07 17.72
C ARG A 254 15.27 -19.98 16.93
N LEU A 255 15.26 -19.89 15.59
CA LEU A 255 14.47 -20.77 14.73
C LEU A 255 14.87 -22.23 14.92
N ALA A 256 16.17 -22.55 14.91
CA ALA A 256 16.65 -23.92 15.09
C ALA A 256 16.23 -24.52 16.45
N LYS A 257 16.19 -23.70 17.50
CA LYS A 257 15.70 -24.10 18.82
C LYS A 257 14.19 -24.36 18.82
N ALA A 258 13.40 -23.51 18.16
CA ALA A 258 11.94 -23.61 18.12
C ALA A 258 11.45 -24.67 17.12
N ARG A 259 12.14 -24.83 15.99
CA ARG A 259 11.82 -25.74 14.87
C ARG A 259 13.08 -26.49 14.41
N PRO A 260 13.56 -27.49 15.18
CA PRO A 260 14.82 -28.17 14.89
C PRO A 260 14.80 -28.92 13.54
N ASN A 261 13.65 -29.47 13.16
CA ASN A 261 13.48 -30.32 11.97
C ASN A 261 12.84 -29.61 10.77
N GLY A 262 12.69 -28.27 10.82
CA GLY A 262 12.10 -27.49 9.74
C GLY A 262 13.14 -26.84 8.83
N PRO A 263 12.77 -26.49 7.60
CA PRO A 263 13.63 -25.74 6.69
C PRO A 263 13.98 -24.38 7.29
N LYS A 264 15.18 -23.88 6.96
CA LYS A 264 15.67 -22.60 7.47
C LYS A 264 15.43 -21.52 6.43
N MET A 265 14.49 -20.60 6.76
CA MET A 265 14.14 -19.48 5.88
C MET A 265 13.83 -18.22 6.70
N SER A 266 14.29 -17.06 6.20
CA SER A 266 13.78 -15.77 6.60
C SER A 266 12.56 -15.44 5.72
N GLY A 267 11.41 -15.24 6.34
CA GLY A 267 10.17 -14.81 5.67
C GLY A 267 10.19 -13.33 5.36
N GLU A 268 10.82 -12.55 6.24
CA GLU A 268 11.18 -11.16 6.01
C GLU A 268 12.59 -10.93 6.59
N TYR A 269 13.54 -10.66 5.73
CA TYR A 269 14.83 -10.11 6.13
C TYR A 269 14.77 -8.61 5.94
N TRP A 270 14.61 -7.85 7.02
CA TRP A 270 14.47 -6.40 7.00
C TRP A 270 15.80 -5.75 6.66
N ASP A 271 16.00 -5.53 5.38
CA ASP A 271 17.23 -4.93 4.82
C ASP A 271 17.19 -3.39 4.77
N GLY A 272 16.14 -2.80 5.24
CA GLY A 272 15.88 -1.38 5.42
C GLY A 272 14.82 -1.15 6.49
N TRP A 273 14.17 0.01 6.48
CA TRP A 273 13.03 0.34 7.33
C TRP A 273 12.19 1.47 6.73
N PHE A 274 10.94 1.55 7.12
CA PHE A 274 10.03 2.61 6.71
C PHE A 274 10.23 3.90 7.51
N ASP A 275 9.70 5.00 6.99
CA ASP A 275 9.77 6.33 7.60
C ASP A 275 8.39 6.80 8.07
N SER A 276 8.35 7.56 9.17
CA SER A 276 7.14 8.17 9.72
C SER A 276 7.24 9.69 9.74
N TRP A 277 6.12 10.38 9.56
CA TRP A 277 6.05 11.84 9.56
C TRP A 277 6.56 12.44 10.88
N GLY A 278 7.52 13.37 10.76
CA GLY A 278 8.15 14.06 11.90
C GLY A 278 9.33 13.30 12.53
N GLU A 279 9.64 12.11 12.02
CA GLU A 279 10.82 11.33 12.43
C GLU A 279 11.99 11.56 11.43
N LYS A 280 13.16 11.03 11.76
CA LYS A 280 14.32 11.05 10.86
C LYS A 280 14.23 9.91 9.85
N ARG A 281 14.75 10.16 8.64
CA ARG A 281 14.98 9.12 7.63
C ARG A 281 15.75 7.94 8.24
N ARG A 282 15.26 6.72 7.98
CA ARG A 282 15.89 5.49 8.42
C ARG A 282 16.67 4.85 7.28
N THR A 283 17.91 4.47 7.57
CA THR A 283 18.80 3.76 6.65
C THR A 283 19.56 2.68 7.37
N THR A 284 20.04 1.69 6.66
CA THR A 284 20.80 0.55 7.21
C THR A 284 22.19 0.48 6.59
N ASP A 285 23.11 -0.27 7.25
CA ASP A 285 24.45 -0.54 6.70
C ASP A 285 24.36 -1.62 5.62
N ALA A 286 24.43 -1.22 4.37
CA ALA A 286 24.32 -2.12 3.22
C ALA A 286 25.41 -3.20 3.18
N ALA A 287 26.63 -2.94 3.71
CA ALA A 287 27.71 -3.92 3.74
C ALA A 287 27.45 -5.00 4.80
N ALA A 288 26.99 -4.59 5.98
CA ALA A 288 26.59 -5.52 7.04
C ALA A 288 25.40 -6.40 6.58
N GLN A 289 24.42 -5.81 5.91
CA GLN A 289 23.27 -6.53 5.33
C GLN A 289 23.70 -7.55 4.26
N ALA A 290 24.63 -7.17 3.37
CA ALA A 290 25.18 -8.10 2.37
C ALA A 290 25.98 -9.25 3.02
N ALA A 291 26.69 -8.99 4.12
CA ALA A 291 27.38 -10.04 4.87
C ALA A 291 26.41 -11.03 5.53
N ASP A 292 25.33 -10.55 6.12
CA ASP A 292 24.26 -11.40 6.66
C ASP A 292 23.58 -12.24 5.56
N LEU A 293 23.26 -11.63 4.41
CA LEU A 293 22.70 -12.34 3.27
C LEU A 293 23.65 -13.45 2.79
N LYS A 294 24.94 -13.14 2.64
CA LYS A 294 25.96 -14.11 2.26
C LYS A 294 26.07 -15.25 3.28
N TRP A 295 26.01 -14.92 4.58
CA TRP A 295 26.06 -15.90 5.67
C TRP A 295 24.87 -16.88 5.60
N MET A 296 23.65 -16.39 5.34
CA MET A 296 22.46 -17.21 5.16
C MET A 296 22.58 -18.13 3.95
N LEU A 297 22.87 -17.56 2.80
CA LEU A 297 22.93 -18.29 1.54
C LEU A 297 24.02 -19.36 1.52
N ALA A 298 25.20 -19.09 2.10
CA ALA A 298 26.31 -20.04 2.18
C ALA A 298 25.99 -21.27 3.04
N ARG A 299 24.99 -21.19 3.91
CA ARG A 299 24.50 -22.32 4.72
C ARG A 299 23.34 -23.08 4.07
N GLY A 300 22.96 -22.70 2.84
CA GLY A 300 21.80 -23.27 2.16
C GLY A 300 20.45 -22.75 2.70
N TYR A 301 20.46 -21.72 3.55
CA TYR A 301 19.23 -21.13 4.07
C TYR A 301 18.53 -20.30 3.00
N SER A 302 17.22 -20.35 3.00
CA SER A 302 16.38 -19.55 2.11
C SER A 302 16.12 -18.16 2.70
N VAL A 303 15.88 -17.18 1.83
CA VAL A 303 15.66 -15.80 2.24
C VAL A 303 14.60 -15.14 1.38
N ASN A 304 13.79 -14.28 2.00
CA ASN A 304 12.99 -13.27 1.34
C ASN A 304 13.44 -11.89 1.83
N LEU A 305 13.99 -11.08 0.93
CA LEU A 305 14.42 -9.71 1.23
C LEU A 305 13.18 -8.83 1.42
N TYR A 306 13.09 -8.15 2.53
CA TYR A 306 12.01 -7.23 2.82
C TYR A 306 12.58 -5.84 3.12
N MET A 307 12.54 -4.95 2.16
CA MET A 307 11.96 -5.03 0.83
C MET A 307 13.05 -5.21 -0.24
N PHE A 308 12.77 -5.99 -1.30
CA PHE A 308 13.56 -5.84 -2.53
C PHE A 308 13.24 -4.51 -3.21
N HIS A 309 11.95 -4.11 -3.22
CA HIS A 309 11.47 -2.84 -3.73
C HIS A 309 10.23 -2.43 -2.96
N GLY A 310 10.33 -1.35 -2.22
CA GLY A 310 9.21 -0.87 -1.40
C GLY A 310 8.12 -0.15 -2.20
N GLY A 311 8.50 0.80 -3.04
CA GLY A 311 7.58 1.59 -3.88
C GLY A 311 6.88 2.73 -3.13
N THR A 312 5.63 3.01 -3.48
CA THR A 312 4.86 4.16 -2.99
C THR A 312 3.48 3.73 -2.47
N SER A 313 3.11 4.14 -1.28
CA SER A 313 1.75 3.99 -0.75
C SER A 313 0.83 5.06 -1.35
N PHE A 314 0.49 4.90 -2.65
CA PHE A 314 -0.34 5.86 -3.38
C PHE A 314 -1.69 6.09 -2.71
N GLY A 315 -2.22 7.29 -2.86
CA GLY A 315 -3.52 7.65 -2.34
C GLY A 315 -3.52 7.80 -0.82
N TRP A 316 -4.41 7.07 -0.17
CA TRP A 316 -4.61 7.09 1.28
C TRP A 316 -3.98 5.90 2.01
N MET A 317 -3.15 5.11 1.34
CA MET A 317 -2.82 3.75 1.77
C MET A 317 -1.67 3.63 2.77
N ASN A 318 -0.95 4.71 3.08
CA ASN A 318 0.01 4.65 4.19
C ASN A 318 -0.72 4.40 5.52
N GLY A 319 -0.15 3.50 6.32
CA GLY A 319 -0.62 3.19 7.66
C GLY A 319 -0.01 4.09 8.73
N ALA A 320 0.03 3.58 9.95
CA ALA A 320 0.69 4.18 11.09
C ALA A 320 1.11 3.10 12.09
N ASP A 321 2.11 3.40 12.90
CA ASP A 321 2.50 2.60 14.05
C ASP A 321 2.12 3.25 15.38
N MET A 322 2.02 2.41 16.41
CA MET A 322 2.05 2.84 17.82
C MET A 322 3.35 2.33 18.45
N ASP A 323 4.23 3.24 18.82
CA ASP A 323 5.50 2.91 19.43
C ASP A 323 5.62 3.64 20.78
N ASP A 324 5.72 2.89 21.88
CA ASP A 324 5.69 3.41 23.25
C ASP A 324 4.51 4.37 23.53
N GLY A 325 3.32 4.05 23.02
CA GLY A 325 2.11 4.86 23.17
C GLY A 325 2.07 6.14 22.33
N LYS A 326 2.99 6.29 21.37
CA LYS A 326 3.04 7.41 20.44
C LYS A 326 2.56 6.97 19.05
N TYR A 327 1.60 7.69 18.53
CA TYR A 327 1.12 7.50 17.17
C TYR A 327 2.13 8.06 16.15
N LYS A 328 2.53 7.23 15.21
CA LYS A 328 3.53 7.52 14.17
C LYS A 328 2.97 7.20 12.80
N PRO A 329 2.33 8.16 12.11
CA PRO A 329 1.82 7.92 10.75
C PRO A 329 2.98 7.83 9.77
N ASP A 330 2.90 6.83 8.88
CA ASP A 330 3.91 6.57 7.87
C ASP A 330 3.87 7.60 6.75
N VAL A 331 5.01 7.86 6.13
CA VAL A 331 5.08 8.73 4.96
C VAL A 331 4.47 8.03 3.72
N THR A 332 4.20 8.77 2.66
CA THR A 332 3.67 8.22 1.40
C THR A 332 4.68 7.34 0.68
N SER A 333 5.97 7.71 0.71
CA SER A 333 7.02 6.87 0.14
C SER A 333 7.25 5.62 1.00
N TYR A 334 7.25 4.47 0.36
CA TYR A 334 7.69 3.23 1.00
C TYR A 334 9.06 2.81 0.42
N ASP A 335 9.95 3.78 0.22
CA ASP A 335 11.30 3.55 -0.31
C ASP A 335 12.06 2.47 0.46
N TYR A 336 11.91 2.44 1.78
CA TYR A 336 12.42 1.41 2.69
C TYR A 336 13.95 1.33 2.77
N ASP A 337 14.69 2.23 2.13
CA ASP A 337 16.14 2.06 1.91
C ASP A 337 16.47 0.73 1.18
N ALA A 338 15.57 0.31 0.29
CA ALA A 338 15.60 -0.99 -0.38
C ALA A 338 16.72 -1.09 -1.45
N PRO A 339 17.09 -2.29 -1.90
CA PRO A 339 17.99 -2.49 -3.05
C PRO A 339 17.53 -1.79 -4.33
N VAL A 340 16.22 -1.70 -4.55
CA VAL A 340 15.61 -0.93 -5.64
C VAL A 340 14.79 0.19 -5.02
N GLY A 341 15.19 1.43 -5.23
CA GLY A 341 14.54 2.62 -4.68
C GLY A 341 13.15 2.88 -5.24
N GLU A 342 12.45 3.87 -4.68
CA GLU A 342 11.03 4.15 -4.91
C GLU A 342 10.65 4.26 -6.40
N SER A 343 11.43 4.96 -7.22
CA SER A 343 11.19 5.10 -8.66
C SER A 343 11.75 3.93 -9.49
N GLY A 344 12.44 2.99 -8.83
CA GLY A 344 13.06 1.83 -9.46
C GLY A 344 14.54 1.98 -9.79
N GLU A 345 15.21 3.01 -9.30
CA GLU A 345 16.66 3.15 -9.40
C GLU A 345 17.37 2.04 -8.62
N LEU A 346 18.53 1.62 -9.12
CA LEU A 346 19.37 0.63 -8.45
C LEU A 346 20.27 1.33 -7.44
N THR A 347 20.12 0.96 -6.16
CA THR A 347 20.93 1.52 -5.07
C THR A 347 22.28 0.80 -4.95
N PRO A 348 23.26 1.33 -4.20
CA PRO A 348 24.49 0.59 -3.88
C PRO A 348 24.20 -0.78 -3.24
N LYS A 349 23.15 -0.89 -2.43
CA LYS A 349 22.72 -2.14 -1.78
C LYS A 349 22.37 -3.23 -2.81
N PHE A 350 21.73 -2.87 -3.94
CA PHE A 350 21.44 -3.80 -5.02
C PHE A 350 22.70 -4.53 -5.51
N TYR A 351 23.78 -3.80 -5.74
CA TYR A 351 25.01 -4.37 -6.26
C TYR A 351 25.73 -5.25 -5.23
N LEU A 352 25.74 -4.84 -3.97
CA LEU A 352 26.31 -5.63 -2.88
C LEU A 352 25.55 -6.97 -2.70
N PHE A 353 24.22 -6.94 -2.74
CA PHE A 353 23.41 -8.16 -2.63
C PHE A 353 23.57 -9.05 -3.86
N ARG A 354 23.58 -8.46 -5.06
CA ARG A 354 23.89 -9.19 -6.31
C ARG A 354 25.22 -9.91 -6.25
N ASP A 355 26.27 -9.25 -5.76
CA ASP A 355 27.59 -9.85 -5.62
C ASP A 355 27.61 -10.96 -4.58
N ALA A 356 26.95 -10.80 -3.44
CA ALA A 356 26.81 -11.83 -2.41
C ALA A 356 26.09 -13.07 -2.96
N ILE A 357 24.99 -12.90 -3.71
CA ILE A 357 24.24 -14.01 -4.35
C ILE A 357 25.12 -14.70 -5.40
N ARG A 358 25.81 -13.95 -6.25
CA ARG A 358 26.70 -14.50 -7.28
C ARG A 358 27.84 -15.33 -6.67
N GLU A 359 28.48 -14.81 -5.63
CA GLU A 359 29.59 -15.50 -4.97
C GLU A 359 29.18 -16.83 -4.35
N VAL A 360 28.01 -16.90 -3.73
CA VAL A 360 27.54 -18.14 -3.09
C VAL A 360 26.99 -19.14 -4.11
N THR A 361 26.19 -18.66 -5.06
CA THR A 361 25.52 -19.55 -6.03
C THR A 361 26.43 -19.97 -7.19
N GLY A 362 27.53 -19.27 -7.43
CA GLY A 362 28.39 -19.45 -8.61
C GLY A 362 27.73 -19.06 -9.94
N LYS A 363 26.52 -18.50 -9.91
CA LYS A 363 25.74 -18.12 -11.10
C LYS A 363 25.88 -16.63 -11.37
N THR A 364 26.14 -16.25 -12.60
CA THR A 364 26.14 -14.84 -13.01
C THR A 364 24.71 -14.43 -13.39
N PRO A 365 24.06 -13.54 -12.62
CA PRO A 365 22.73 -13.05 -12.99
C PRO A 365 22.77 -12.22 -14.29
N PRO A 366 21.64 -12.10 -15.02
CA PRO A 366 21.56 -11.26 -16.21
C PRO A 366 21.87 -9.79 -15.87
N ALA A 367 22.24 -8.99 -16.88
CA ALA A 367 22.40 -7.56 -16.71
C ALA A 367 21.05 -6.91 -16.30
N PRO A 368 21.05 -5.92 -15.41
CA PRO A 368 19.83 -5.20 -15.09
C PRO A 368 19.32 -4.42 -16.31
N PRO A 369 17.99 -4.21 -16.42
CA PRO A 369 17.43 -3.37 -17.47
C PRO A 369 17.96 -1.92 -17.36
N ALA A 370 17.93 -1.19 -18.46
CA ALA A 370 18.29 0.22 -18.47
C ALA A 370 17.40 1.01 -17.47
N PRO A 371 17.96 2.01 -16.77
CA PRO A 371 17.20 2.85 -15.87
C PRO A 371 16.04 3.55 -16.60
N LEU A 372 14.90 3.63 -15.95
CA LEU A 372 13.80 4.49 -16.41
C LEU A 372 14.22 5.95 -16.25
N PRO A 373 13.96 6.82 -17.25
CA PRO A 373 14.38 8.21 -17.17
C PRO A 373 13.53 8.98 -16.15
N ALA A 374 14.18 9.58 -15.16
CA ALA A 374 13.58 10.61 -14.32
C ALA A 374 14.04 11.99 -14.80
N ARG A 375 13.15 12.98 -14.82
CA ARG A 375 13.41 14.33 -15.34
C ARG A 375 12.73 15.42 -14.52
N ALA A 376 13.42 16.53 -14.34
CA ALA A 376 12.77 17.76 -13.94
C ALA A 376 11.84 18.25 -15.07
N MET A 377 10.70 18.79 -14.69
CA MET A 377 9.69 19.32 -15.62
C MET A 377 9.43 20.80 -15.37
N PRO A 378 8.80 21.54 -16.32
CA PRO A 378 8.40 22.91 -16.09
C PRO A 378 7.52 23.04 -14.83
N PRO A 379 7.76 24.07 -13.99
CA PRO A 379 7.01 24.25 -12.77
C PRO A 379 5.55 24.61 -13.04
N ALA A 380 4.66 24.26 -12.11
CA ALA A 380 3.24 24.61 -12.14
C ALA A 380 2.95 25.72 -11.11
N LYS A 381 2.46 26.87 -11.57
CA LYS A 381 2.04 27.95 -10.68
C LYS A 381 0.57 27.77 -10.32
N LEU A 382 0.29 27.59 -9.03
CA LEU A 382 -1.06 27.40 -8.48
C LEU A 382 -1.81 28.75 -8.57
N THR A 383 -2.60 28.95 -9.61
CA THR A 383 -3.26 30.22 -9.93
C THR A 383 -4.75 30.24 -9.63
N GLU A 384 -5.35 29.07 -9.46
CA GLU A 384 -6.76 28.91 -9.17
C GLU A 384 -6.92 28.33 -7.76
N ALA A 385 -7.87 28.84 -6.98
CA ALA A 385 -8.11 28.39 -5.62
C ALA A 385 -9.61 28.26 -5.34
N ALA A 386 -9.95 27.36 -4.44
CA ALA A 386 -11.28 27.17 -3.89
C ALA A 386 -11.22 26.75 -2.43
N SER A 387 -12.10 27.29 -1.61
CA SER A 387 -12.19 26.91 -0.20
C SER A 387 -12.91 25.58 -0.02
N ILE A 388 -12.46 24.75 0.94
CA ILE A 388 -13.19 23.55 1.33
C ILE A 388 -14.60 23.89 1.82
N TRP A 389 -14.78 25.07 2.41
CA TRP A 389 -16.08 25.51 2.94
C TRP A 389 -17.14 25.73 1.87
N ASP A 390 -16.72 26.02 0.63
CA ASP A 390 -17.60 26.21 -0.54
C ASP A 390 -17.95 24.88 -1.22
N ALA A 391 -17.31 23.78 -0.82
CA ALA A 391 -17.44 22.44 -1.40
C ALA A 391 -18.05 21.41 -0.45
N LEU A 392 -18.62 21.84 0.68
CA LEU A 392 -19.17 20.92 1.67
C LEU A 392 -20.40 20.17 1.11
N PRO A 393 -20.48 18.84 1.27
CA PRO A 393 -21.65 18.06 0.91
C PRO A 393 -22.81 18.35 1.88
N LYS A 394 -23.96 17.70 1.66
CA LYS A 394 -25.06 17.75 2.62
C LYS A 394 -24.63 17.05 3.93
N PRO A 395 -24.82 17.69 5.10
CA PRO A 395 -24.42 17.11 6.38
C PRO A 395 -25.33 15.95 6.82
N ILE A 396 -24.74 15.04 7.57
CA ILE A 396 -25.47 14.09 8.41
C ILE A 396 -25.74 14.76 9.74
N GLN A 397 -27.01 14.80 10.17
CA GLN A 397 -27.40 15.35 11.46
C GLN A 397 -27.30 14.25 12.54
N SER A 398 -26.66 14.55 13.65
CA SER A 398 -26.54 13.63 14.77
C SER A 398 -26.46 14.37 16.11
N GLU A 399 -27.10 13.85 17.13
CA GLU A 399 -26.94 14.38 18.50
C GLU A 399 -25.53 14.10 19.05
N GLN A 400 -24.90 13.01 18.62
CA GLN A 400 -23.59 12.57 19.08
C GLN A 400 -22.57 12.58 17.94
N ILE A 401 -21.28 12.53 18.31
CA ILE A 401 -20.18 12.31 17.37
C ILE A 401 -20.34 10.93 16.71
N LEU A 402 -20.03 10.86 15.41
CA LEU A 402 -19.94 9.63 14.64
C LEU A 402 -18.53 9.57 14.02
N SER A 403 -17.91 8.39 14.06
CA SER A 403 -16.61 8.16 13.40
C SER A 403 -16.75 8.16 11.86
N MET A 404 -15.63 8.13 11.14
CA MET A 404 -15.66 7.98 9.69
C MET A 404 -16.37 6.67 9.28
N GLU A 405 -16.11 5.58 10.00
CA GLU A 405 -16.73 4.29 9.73
C GLU A 405 -18.25 4.32 9.92
N ASP A 406 -18.74 5.00 10.97
CA ASP A 406 -20.18 5.11 11.24
C ASP A 406 -20.93 5.82 10.10
N VAL A 407 -20.28 6.79 9.44
CA VAL A 407 -20.84 7.50 8.28
C VAL A 407 -20.50 6.84 6.93
N GLY A 408 -19.84 5.68 6.96
CA GLY A 408 -19.50 4.90 5.74
C GLY A 408 -18.31 5.43 4.95
N GLN A 409 -17.45 6.22 5.58
CA GLN A 409 -16.26 6.80 4.99
C GLN A 409 -15.02 6.01 5.43
N SER A 410 -14.13 5.63 4.49
CA SER A 410 -12.89 4.93 4.80
C SER A 410 -11.70 5.87 4.95
N TYR A 411 -11.58 6.90 4.12
CA TYR A 411 -10.38 7.73 3.98
C TYR A 411 -10.73 9.22 3.89
N GLY A 412 -9.69 10.08 3.89
CA GLY A 412 -9.83 11.51 3.64
C GLY A 412 -9.99 12.34 4.90
N TYR A 413 -10.91 13.29 4.82
CA TYR A 413 -11.20 14.26 5.89
C TYR A 413 -12.64 14.11 6.34
N ILE A 414 -12.95 14.55 7.56
CA ILE A 414 -14.32 14.66 8.08
C ILE A 414 -14.45 15.98 8.83
N LEU A 415 -15.55 16.69 8.60
CA LEU A 415 -15.82 17.95 9.29
C LEU A 415 -16.99 17.76 10.25
N TYR A 416 -16.77 18.15 11.50
CA TYR A 416 -17.78 18.20 12.55
C TYR A 416 -18.12 19.66 12.85
N ARG A 417 -19.39 20.05 12.76
CA ARG A 417 -19.89 21.39 13.04
C ARG A 417 -20.96 21.35 14.12
N THR A 418 -20.84 22.25 15.10
CA THR A 418 -21.88 22.53 16.07
C THR A 418 -21.86 24.01 16.49
N THR A 419 -22.70 24.40 17.43
CA THR A 419 -22.79 25.77 17.94
C THR A 419 -22.51 25.81 19.43
N ILE A 420 -21.62 26.71 19.86
CA ILE A 420 -21.38 27.05 21.26
C ILE A 420 -22.41 28.09 21.67
N GLY A 421 -23.34 27.71 22.57
CA GLY A 421 -24.54 28.54 22.87
C GLY A 421 -24.25 29.87 23.53
N HIS A 422 -23.25 29.95 24.42
CA HIS A 422 -22.90 31.17 25.15
C HIS A 422 -21.43 31.53 25.03
N ALA A 423 -21.15 32.85 25.02
CA ALA A 423 -19.80 33.37 25.04
C ALA A 423 -19.06 32.92 26.31
N GLN A 424 -17.89 32.32 26.13
CA GLN A 424 -17.09 31.79 27.25
C GLN A 424 -15.63 31.57 26.89
N SER A 425 -14.81 31.40 27.92
CA SER A 425 -13.44 30.91 27.81
C SER A 425 -13.38 29.57 28.52
N ALA A 426 -13.06 28.50 27.80
CA ALA A 426 -12.96 27.15 28.34
C ALA A 426 -12.04 26.30 27.48
N ASP A 427 -11.62 25.17 28.02
CA ASP A 427 -10.87 24.19 27.26
C ASP A 427 -11.82 23.33 26.41
N LEU A 428 -11.57 23.32 25.09
CA LEU A 428 -12.14 22.35 24.16
C LEU A 428 -11.33 21.07 24.26
N HIS A 429 -11.96 19.98 24.71
CA HIS A 429 -11.32 18.68 24.79
C HIS A 429 -11.97 17.71 23.79
N ILE A 430 -11.14 17.05 22.98
CA ILE A 430 -11.54 15.99 22.05
C ILE A 430 -11.05 14.67 22.61
N ASP A 431 -11.99 13.83 23.00
CA ASP A 431 -11.75 12.50 23.51
C ASP A 431 -11.60 11.52 22.33
N GLU A 432 -10.44 10.88 22.22
CA GLU A 432 -10.06 9.98 21.13
C GLU A 432 -10.06 10.65 19.74
N LEU A 433 -9.14 11.56 19.50
CA LEU A 433 -8.88 12.15 18.18
C LEU A 433 -8.03 11.21 17.31
N HIS A 434 -8.52 10.87 16.11
CA HIS A 434 -7.85 10.05 15.09
C HIS A 434 -7.89 10.74 13.71
N SER A 435 -6.88 11.60 13.31
CA SER A 435 -5.56 11.74 13.91
C SER A 435 -5.13 13.20 14.07
N TYR A 436 -5.48 14.10 13.11
CA TYR A 436 -5.06 15.51 13.10
C TYR A 436 -6.27 16.41 12.91
N ALA A 437 -6.46 17.40 13.78
CA ALA A 437 -7.61 18.30 13.73
C ALA A 437 -7.19 19.77 13.59
N GLN A 438 -7.93 20.51 12.75
CA GLN A 438 -7.97 21.98 12.77
C GLN A 438 -9.30 22.43 13.35
N ILE A 439 -9.24 23.32 14.34
CA ILE A 439 -10.41 23.86 15.06
C ILE A 439 -10.64 25.31 14.63
N TYR A 440 -11.86 25.60 14.20
CA TYR A 440 -12.25 26.93 13.73
C TYR A 440 -13.42 27.47 14.57
N LEU A 441 -13.36 28.73 14.91
CA LEU A 441 -14.45 29.49 15.51
C LEU A 441 -14.91 30.55 14.49
N ASP A 442 -16.18 30.49 14.08
CA ASP A 442 -16.76 31.33 13.02
C ASP A 442 -15.93 31.40 11.72
N GLY A 443 -15.26 30.28 11.40
CA GLY A 443 -14.40 30.17 10.21
C GLY A 443 -12.97 30.67 10.39
N VAL A 444 -12.61 31.16 11.59
CA VAL A 444 -11.24 31.58 11.93
C VAL A 444 -10.53 30.42 12.64
N LEU A 445 -9.33 30.05 12.18
CA LEU A 445 -8.53 29.00 12.80
C LEU A 445 -8.14 29.39 14.23
N ALA A 446 -8.66 28.67 15.20
CA ALA A 446 -8.34 28.82 16.63
C ALA A 446 -7.09 28.03 17.04
N GLY A 447 -6.85 26.87 16.41
CA GLY A 447 -5.69 26.04 16.68
C GLY A 447 -5.78 24.66 16.05
N THR A 448 -4.80 23.83 16.37
CA THR A 448 -4.68 22.44 15.87
C THR A 448 -4.44 21.47 17.01
N LEU A 449 -4.89 20.23 16.85
CA LEU A 449 -4.57 19.11 17.73
C LEU A 449 -3.95 17.99 16.90
N ASP A 450 -2.90 17.41 17.41
CA ASP A 450 -2.10 16.39 16.72
C ASP A 450 -1.90 15.16 17.63
N ARG A 451 -2.46 14.02 17.20
CA ARG A 451 -2.35 12.75 17.92
C ARG A 451 -0.89 12.31 18.14
N ARG A 452 0.02 12.62 17.20
CA ARG A 452 1.46 12.31 17.33
C ARG A 452 2.08 12.97 18.58
N LEU A 453 1.55 14.12 18.96
CA LEU A 453 2.00 14.91 20.11
C LEU A 453 1.13 14.68 21.35
N ASN A 454 0.23 13.68 21.31
CA ASN A 454 -0.74 13.39 22.37
C ASN A 454 -1.60 14.61 22.76
N GLN A 455 -1.91 15.48 21.79
CA GLN A 455 -2.74 16.66 22.00
C GLN A 455 -4.21 16.30 21.89
N SER A 456 -4.99 16.64 22.92
CA SER A 456 -6.44 16.42 22.98
C SER A 456 -7.19 17.67 23.44
N THR A 457 -6.51 18.72 23.86
CA THR A 457 -7.11 19.89 24.48
C THR A 457 -6.61 21.19 23.86
N LEU A 458 -7.53 22.12 23.57
CA LEU A 458 -7.25 23.44 23.05
C LEU A 458 -8.02 24.49 23.86
N PRO A 459 -7.35 25.47 24.50
CA PRO A 459 -8.03 26.62 25.09
C PRO A 459 -8.75 27.44 24.00
N VAL A 460 -10.04 27.67 24.14
CA VAL A 460 -10.84 28.48 23.20
C VAL A 460 -11.52 29.64 23.93
N HIS A 461 -11.67 30.73 23.20
CA HIS A 461 -12.36 31.93 23.68
C HIS A 461 -13.40 32.37 22.65
N THR A 462 -14.66 32.37 23.03
CA THR A 462 -15.76 32.88 22.20
C THR A 462 -16.22 34.23 22.72
N THR A 463 -16.45 35.18 21.81
CA THR A 463 -16.78 36.59 22.14
C THR A 463 -18.26 36.89 22.09
N HIS A 464 -19.06 36.00 21.54
CA HIS A 464 -20.51 36.15 21.42
C HIS A 464 -21.23 34.80 21.52
N ASP A 465 -22.52 34.86 21.79
CA ASP A 465 -23.40 33.67 21.83
C ASP A 465 -23.59 33.10 20.41
N ASN A 466 -23.87 31.79 20.36
CA ASN A 466 -24.06 31.02 19.13
C ASN A 466 -22.84 31.05 18.18
N THR A 467 -21.63 31.02 18.75
CA THR A 467 -20.38 30.87 17.98
C THR A 467 -20.36 29.50 17.28
N ARG A 468 -20.14 29.51 15.96
CA ARG A 468 -19.98 28.28 15.18
C ARG A 468 -18.62 27.65 15.47
N LEU A 469 -18.65 26.37 15.89
CA LEU A 469 -17.47 25.54 16.03
C LEU A 469 -17.39 24.57 14.86
N ASP A 470 -16.27 24.60 14.14
CA ASP A 470 -15.93 23.64 13.10
C ASP A 470 -14.66 22.87 13.50
N ILE A 471 -14.67 21.54 13.43
CA ILE A 471 -13.52 20.67 13.68
C ILE A 471 -13.27 19.85 12.40
N LEU A 472 -12.25 20.21 11.64
CA LEU A 472 -11.84 19.49 10.43
C LEU A 472 -10.77 18.45 10.80
N VAL A 473 -11.09 17.17 10.69
CA VAL A 473 -10.21 16.06 11.06
C VAL A 473 -9.68 15.35 9.82
N GLU A 474 -8.37 15.11 9.78
CA GLU A 474 -7.71 14.24 8.80
C GLU A 474 -7.44 12.88 9.41
N ASN A 475 -7.79 11.81 8.69
CA ASN A 475 -7.25 10.47 8.91
C ASN A 475 -5.86 10.40 8.27
N THR A 476 -4.79 10.43 9.05
CA THR A 476 -3.40 10.40 8.54
C THR A 476 -2.86 8.97 8.31
N GLY A 477 -3.68 7.95 8.52
CA GLY A 477 -3.40 6.52 8.43
C GLY A 477 -3.85 5.80 9.69
N ARG A 478 -4.48 4.64 9.55
CA ARG A 478 -4.82 3.80 10.70
C ARG A 478 -3.61 2.99 11.13
N VAL A 479 -3.52 2.73 12.43
CA VAL A 479 -2.51 1.84 12.99
C VAL A 479 -2.58 0.48 12.27
N ASN A 480 -1.43 -0.04 11.89
CA ASN A 480 -1.31 -1.27 11.11
C ASN A 480 -0.74 -2.45 11.91
N TYR A 481 -0.08 -2.20 13.03
CA TYR A 481 0.59 -3.21 13.85
C TYR A 481 0.32 -3.04 15.35
N GLY A 482 0.50 -4.11 16.13
CA GLY A 482 0.28 -4.12 17.58
C GLY A 482 -1.16 -4.48 17.93
N ARG A 483 -1.51 -4.31 19.22
CA ARG A 483 -2.87 -4.61 19.73
C ARG A 483 -3.81 -3.41 19.65
N GLU A 484 -3.25 -2.24 19.53
CA GLU A 484 -3.96 -0.97 19.49
C GLU A 484 -4.85 -0.84 18.25
N PHE A 485 -4.50 -1.54 17.16
CA PHE A 485 -5.24 -1.42 15.91
C PHE A 485 -6.65 -2.06 15.93
N VAL A 486 -6.98 -2.90 16.90
CA VAL A 486 -8.25 -3.68 16.92
C VAL A 486 -9.50 -2.81 16.78
N ASN A 487 -9.49 -1.60 17.34
CA ASN A 487 -10.58 -0.64 17.27
C ASN A 487 -10.15 0.70 16.64
N GLU A 488 -9.22 0.67 15.73
CA GLU A 488 -8.62 1.87 15.12
C GLU A 488 -9.57 2.53 14.12
N ARG A 489 -10.63 3.17 14.64
CA ARG A 489 -11.56 4.01 13.89
C ARG A 489 -10.93 5.37 13.59
N ALA A 490 -11.42 6.06 12.57
CA ALA A 490 -10.93 7.38 12.18
C ALA A 490 -11.94 8.50 12.47
N GLY A 491 -11.44 9.74 12.58
CA GLY A 491 -12.25 10.90 12.95
C GLY A 491 -12.20 11.17 14.47
N ILE A 492 -13.33 11.53 15.05
CA ILE A 492 -13.53 11.61 16.51
C ILE A 492 -14.38 10.41 16.89
N THR A 493 -13.89 9.57 17.81
CA THR A 493 -14.53 8.26 18.07
C THR A 493 -15.28 8.20 19.38
N HIS A 494 -15.20 9.23 20.24
CA HIS A 494 -15.92 9.28 21.50
C HIS A 494 -16.72 10.56 21.65
N ARG A 495 -16.19 11.63 22.24
CA ARG A 495 -16.94 12.87 22.51
C ARG A 495 -16.06 14.12 22.41
N VAL A 496 -16.73 15.26 22.34
CA VAL A 496 -16.12 16.59 22.44
C VAL A 496 -16.77 17.33 23.61
N THR A 497 -15.97 17.93 24.47
CA THR A 497 -16.46 18.75 25.58
C THR A 497 -15.89 20.17 25.49
N LEU A 498 -16.63 21.13 26.04
CA LEU A 498 -16.18 22.50 26.29
C LEU A 498 -16.31 22.76 27.79
N GLY A 499 -15.16 22.83 28.50
CA GLY A 499 -15.15 22.70 29.94
C GLY A 499 -15.78 21.36 30.35
N ASP A 500 -16.76 21.41 31.28
CA ASP A 500 -17.47 20.19 31.74
C ASP A 500 -18.66 19.79 30.86
N ALA A 501 -19.03 20.61 29.86
CA ALA A 501 -20.21 20.38 29.04
C ALA A 501 -19.86 19.54 27.80
N THR A 502 -20.58 18.42 27.60
CA THR A 502 -20.52 17.67 26.34
C THR A 502 -21.25 18.44 25.25
N LEU A 503 -20.57 18.65 24.11
CA LEU A 503 -21.17 19.27 22.94
C LEU A 503 -22.02 18.25 22.17
N THR A 504 -23.19 18.68 21.70
CA THR A 504 -24.18 17.86 20.98
C THR A 504 -24.71 18.61 19.75
N GLY A 505 -25.63 18.00 19.00
CA GLY A 505 -26.29 18.66 17.86
C GLY A 505 -25.35 18.87 16.68
N TRP A 506 -24.66 17.81 16.26
CA TRP A 506 -23.64 17.86 15.24
C TRP A 506 -24.18 17.81 13.81
N GLN A 507 -23.60 18.60 12.95
CA GLN A 507 -23.63 18.48 11.50
C GLN A 507 -22.31 17.86 11.06
N ILE A 508 -22.34 16.64 10.53
CA ILE A 508 -21.17 15.87 10.17
C ILE A 508 -21.08 15.81 8.64
N TYR A 509 -19.94 16.23 8.08
CA TYR A 509 -19.70 16.29 6.64
C TYR A 509 -18.62 15.28 6.27
N PRO A 510 -18.98 14.12 5.69
CA PRO A 510 -18.00 13.20 5.12
C PRO A 510 -17.29 13.84 3.92
N LEU A 511 -15.96 13.78 3.90
CA LEU A 511 -15.10 14.35 2.87
C LEU A 511 -14.10 13.30 2.40
N PRO A 512 -14.52 12.25 1.68
CA PRO A 512 -13.64 11.16 1.24
C PRO A 512 -12.60 11.62 0.23
N MET A 513 -12.80 12.78 -0.40
CA MET A 513 -11.89 13.35 -1.41
C MET A 513 -11.71 12.43 -2.62
N ASP A 514 -12.73 11.66 -2.98
CA ASP A 514 -12.73 10.80 -4.16
C ASP A 514 -12.75 11.62 -5.46
N ASP A 515 -13.44 12.75 -5.44
CA ASP A 515 -13.46 13.73 -6.51
C ASP A 515 -12.44 14.84 -6.25
N VAL A 516 -11.86 15.36 -7.33
CA VAL A 516 -10.75 16.31 -7.30
C VAL A 516 -11.24 17.73 -7.04
N GLY A 517 -11.62 18.01 -5.81
CA GLY A 517 -11.99 19.36 -5.36
C GLY A 517 -13.31 19.88 -5.94
N PRO A 518 -13.64 21.14 -5.69
CA PRO A 518 -14.88 21.74 -6.16
C PRO A 518 -14.90 21.96 -7.68
N ASP A 519 -16.06 21.88 -8.30
CA ASP A 519 -16.25 22.14 -9.73
C ASP A 519 -15.82 23.56 -10.15
N ASN A 520 -15.87 24.52 -9.20
CA ASN A 520 -15.64 25.91 -9.45
C ASN A 520 -14.48 26.48 -8.62
N TYR A 521 -13.37 26.75 -9.27
CA TYR A 521 -12.26 27.52 -8.72
C TYR A 521 -12.49 29.01 -9.02
N LEU A 522 -13.23 29.70 -8.16
CA LEU A 522 -13.69 31.06 -8.41
C LEU A 522 -12.72 32.15 -7.94
N SER A 523 -11.67 31.79 -7.22
CA SER A 523 -10.74 32.75 -6.62
C SER A 523 -9.30 32.42 -6.99
N ASN A 524 -8.46 33.44 -7.02
CA ASN A 524 -7.00 33.29 -7.01
C ASN A 524 -6.41 33.44 -5.60
N THR A 525 -7.24 33.68 -4.59
CA THR A 525 -6.86 33.85 -3.19
C THR A 525 -7.71 32.92 -2.31
N CYS A 526 -7.07 32.18 -1.44
CA CYS A 526 -7.68 31.35 -0.41
C CYS A 526 -6.70 31.24 0.75
N THR A 527 -7.20 31.18 1.98
CA THR A 527 -6.42 30.99 3.20
C THR A 527 -6.99 29.84 4.02
N GLY A 528 -6.11 29.04 4.65
CA GLY A 528 -6.51 27.85 5.39
C GLY A 528 -6.69 26.63 4.51
N ALA A 529 -7.67 25.78 4.81
CA ALA A 529 -7.94 24.53 4.12
C ALA A 529 -8.53 24.78 2.72
N CYS A 530 -7.66 24.76 1.71
CA CYS A 530 -7.99 25.15 0.34
C CYS A 530 -7.49 24.16 -0.70
N PHE A 531 -8.25 24.07 -1.78
CA PHE A 531 -7.82 23.45 -3.02
C PHE A 531 -7.13 24.50 -3.90
N TYR A 532 -6.02 24.13 -4.51
CA TYR A 532 -5.28 24.92 -5.48
C TYR A 532 -5.10 24.11 -6.75
N ARG A 533 -5.32 24.74 -7.92
CA ARG A 533 -5.22 24.08 -9.22
C ARG A 533 -4.26 24.82 -10.15
N ALA A 534 -3.53 24.02 -10.93
CA ALA A 534 -2.71 24.52 -12.01
C ALA A 534 -2.66 23.53 -13.16
N TYR A 535 -2.22 24.03 -14.31
CA TYR A 535 -1.93 23.21 -15.48
C TYR A 535 -0.46 23.35 -15.88
N PHE A 536 0.14 22.23 -16.28
CA PHE A 536 1.49 22.22 -16.79
C PHE A 536 1.59 21.35 -18.04
N TYR A 537 2.62 21.59 -18.85
CA TYR A 537 2.75 20.96 -20.16
C TYR A 537 3.97 20.07 -20.22
N VAL A 538 3.80 18.84 -20.68
CA VAL A 538 4.85 17.83 -20.79
C VAL A 538 4.98 17.41 -22.26
N ALA A 539 6.16 17.61 -22.86
CA ALA A 539 6.42 17.19 -24.23
C ALA A 539 6.67 15.69 -24.33
N GLN A 540 7.42 15.15 -23.37
CA GLN A 540 7.73 13.72 -23.27
C GLN A 540 7.55 13.29 -21.81
N PRO A 541 6.53 12.49 -21.48
CA PRO A 541 6.35 11.95 -20.14
C PRO A 541 7.59 11.17 -19.69
N ALA A 542 8.03 11.44 -18.48
CA ALA A 542 9.09 10.74 -17.76
C ALA A 542 8.74 10.74 -16.28
N ASP A 543 9.34 9.88 -15.50
CA ASP A 543 9.19 9.91 -14.07
C ASP A 543 9.73 11.21 -13.50
N THR A 544 9.12 11.72 -12.44
CA THR A 544 9.52 12.95 -11.78
C THR A 544 9.09 12.92 -10.30
N PHE A 545 9.48 13.94 -9.55
CA PHE A 545 9.13 14.07 -8.14
C PHE A 545 8.54 15.47 -7.89
N VAL A 546 7.34 15.51 -7.33
CA VAL A 546 6.64 16.75 -6.98
C VAL A 546 7.26 17.30 -5.70
N ASP A 547 7.89 18.45 -5.77
CA ASP A 547 8.50 19.14 -4.62
C ASP A 547 7.43 19.77 -3.71
N THR A 548 7.32 19.28 -2.48
CA THR A 548 6.31 19.70 -1.50
C THR A 548 6.86 20.63 -0.43
N ARG A 549 8.14 21.05 -0.50
CA ARG A 549 8.80 21.85 0.55
C ARG A 549 8.17 23.22 0.78
N GLN A 550 7.47 23.77 -0.21
CA GLN A 550 6.75 25.05 -0.09
C GLN A 550 5.27 24.88 0.30
N LEU A 551 4.79 23.66 0.46
CA LEU A 551 3.44 23.33 0.88
C LEU A 551 3.40 23.08 2.38
N GLY A 552 2.20 23.08 2.98
CA GLY A 552 2.00 22.82 4.40
C GLY A 552 1.74 21.37 4.71
N LYS A 553 0.47 20.98 4.76
CA LYS A 553 -0.02 19.63 5.01
C LYS A 553 -1.23 19.35 4.15
N GLY A 554 -1.24 18.21 3.46
CA GLY A 554 -2.38 17.87 2.62
C GLY A 554 -2.11 16.74 1.64
N VAL A 555 -2.73 16.82 0.46
CA VAL A 555 -2.67 15.79 -0.58
C VAL A 555 -2.60 16.40 -1.98
N ILE A 556 -2.06 15.63 -2.94
CA ILE A 556 -1.87 16.07 -4.33
C ILE A 556 -2.51 15.07 -5.30
N TRP A 557 -3.24 15.59 -6.27
CA TRP A 557 -3.72 14.83 -7.44
C TRP A 557 -3.02 15.28 -8.71
N ILE A 558 -2.77 14.32 -9.59
CA ILE A 558 -2.33 14.56 -10.97
C ILE A 558 -3.33 13.89 -11.92
N ASN A 559 -3.90 14.69 -12.82
CA ASN A 559 -4.90 14.19 -13.79
C ASN A 559 -6.04 13.39 -13.11
N GLY A 560 -6.53 13.86 -11.95
CA GLY A 560 -7.56 13.19 -11.16
C GLY A 560 -7.10 11.95 -10.38
N ARG A 561 -5.81 11.62 -10.35
CA ARG A 561 -5.25 10.51 -9.58
C ARG A 561 -4.53 11.02 -8.35
N LEU A 562 -4.96 10.57 -7.18
CA LEU A 562 -4.35 10.91 -5.90
C LEU A 562 -2.96 10.28 -5.79
N LEU A 563 -1.91 11.11 -5.67
CA LEU A 563 -0.55 10.63 -5.45
C LEU A 563 -0.35 10.19 -4.01
N GLY A 564 -0.76 11.01 -3.06
CA GLY A 564 -0.60 10.74 -1.65
C GLY A 564 -0.56 12.01 -0.81
N ARG A 565 -0.23 11.81 0.47
CA ARG A 565 -0.11 12.85 1.49
C ARG A 565 1.26 13.50 1.44
N PHE A 566 1.29 14.80 1.73
CA PHE A 566 2.52 15.53 2.04
C PHE A 566 2.38 16.25 3.38
N TRP A 567 3.49 16.46 4.05
CA TRP A 567 3.56 17.23 5.28
C TRP A 567 4.93 17.90 5.42
N ASN A 568 4.93 19.20 5.73
CA ASN A 568 6.15 20.01 5.84
C ASN A 568 7.05 19.68 7.03
N ILE A 569 6.66 18.72 7.88
CA ILE A 569 7.50 18.23 8.98
C ILE A 569 8.52 17.16 8.52
N GLY A 570 8.37 16.60 7.31
CA GLY A 570 9.28 15.60 6.74
C GLY A 570 9.23 14.22 7.43
N PRO A 571 10.18 13.33 7.13
CA PRO A 571 11.39 13.53 6.30
C PRO A 571 11.12 13.60 4.79
N GLN A 572 10.03 12.99 4.30
CA GLN A 572 9.67 13.04 2.88
C GLN A 572 9.34 14.47 2.43
N ARG A 573 10.05 14.96 1.39
CA ARG A 573 9.93 16.31 0.83
C ARG A 573 9.44 16.33 -0.61
N THR A 574 9.35 15.16 -1.24
CA THR A 574 8.88 15.00 -2.61
C THR A 574 7.91 13.84 -2.71
N LEU A 575 6.90 13.95 -3.59
CA LEU A 575 6.04 12.82 -3.96
C LEU A 575 6.45 12.27 -5.33
N TYR A 576 6.63 10.97 -5.42
CA TYR A 576 6.91 10.29 -6.68
C TYR A 576 5.74 10.43 -7.66
N LEU A 577 6.02 10.88 -8.87
CA LEU A 577 5.07 11.00 -9.97
C LEU A 577 5.54 10.14 -11.15
N PRO A 578 4.98 8.95 -11.32
CA PRO A 578 5.32 8.06 -12.43
C PRO A 578 4.83 8.60 -13.77
N SER A 579 5.60 8.41 -14.82
CA SER A 579 5.24 8.88 -16.18
C SER A 579 3.93 8.30 -16.70
N SER A 580 3.51 7.14 -16.18
CA SER A 580 2.24 6.50 -16.54
C SER A 580 0.99 7.30 -16.11
N LEU A 581 1.13 8.25 -15.20
CA LEU A 581 0.07 9.19 -14.80
C LEU A 581 0.08 10.49 -15.60
N LEU A 582 1.09 10.70 -16.45
CA LEU A 582 1.24 11.91 -17.24
C LEU A 582 0.73 11.72 -18.67
N SER A 583 0.02 12.73 -19.15
CA SER A 583 -0.35 12.87 -20.54
C SER A 583 0.71 13.66 -21.28
N GLN A 584 0.97 13.29 -22.55
CA GLN A 584 1.69 14.16 -23.45
C GLN A 584 0.85 15.42 -23.72
N ARG A 585 1.41 16.61 -23.50
CA ARG A 585 0.81 17.95 -23.57
C ARG A 585 0.35 18.46 -22.21
N ARG A 586 -0.98 18.66 -22.01
CA ARG A 586 -1.55 19.31 -20.82
C ARG A 586 -1.79 18.29 -19.72
N ASN A 587 -1.33 18.61 -18.51
CA ASN A 587 -1.61 17.89 -17.28
C ASN A 587 -2.18 18.87 -16.25
N GLU A 588 -3.00 18.33 -15.36
CA GLU A 588 -3.57 19.06 -14.23
C GLU A 588 -2.90 18.61 -12.93
N ILE A 589 -2.59 19.57 -12.09
CA ILE A 589 -2.25 19.34 -10.68
C ILE A 589 -3.28 20.04 -9.81
N VAL A 590 -3.82 19.29 -8.84
CA VAL A 590 -4.63 19.83 -7.75
C VAL A 590 -3.93 19.53 -6.44
N VAL A 591 -3.81 20.53 -5.59
CA VAL A 591 -3.22 20.46 -4.25
C VAL A 591 -4.29 20.87 -3.25
N PHE A 592 -4.66 19.98 -2.34
CA PHE A 592 -5.38 20.38 -1.12
C PHE A 592 -4.36 20.62 -0.02
N ASP A 593 -4.33 21.81 0.53
CA ASP A 593 -3.38 22.20 1.59
C ASP A 593 -4.15 22.83 2.76
N LEU A 594 -4.03 22.25 3.94
CA LEU A 594 -4.67 22.74 5.18
C LEU A 594 -4.17 24.11 5.61
N ASN A 595 -2.92 24.45 5.26
CA ASN A 595 -2.24 25.69 5.65
C ASN A 595 -1.83 26.50 4.41
N GLY A 596 -2.51 26.30 3.30
CA GLY A 596 -2.12 26.82 2.01
C GLY A 596 -2.23 28.32 1.87
N GLN A 597 -1.46 28.86 0.93
CA GLN A 597 -1.55 30.22 0.43
C GLN A 597 -1.52 30.18 -1.09
N ALA A 598 -2.36 30.96 -1.73
CA ALA A 598 -2.40 31.07 -3.18
C ALA A 598 -1.09 31.62 -3.78
N GLY A 599 -0.83 31.32 -5.06
CA GLY A 599 0.29 31.87 -5.82
C GLY A 599 1.61 31.11 -5.67
N ARG A 600 1.64 30.00 -4.93
CA ARG A 600 2.83 29.14 -4.82
C ARG A 600 3.14 28.45 -6.15
N THR A 601 4.39 28.09 -6.32
CA THR A 601 4.87 27.34 -7.48
C THR A 601 5.30 25.94 -7.03
N VAL A 602 4.71 24.92 -7.65
CA VAL A 602 5.13 23.53 -7.46
C VAL A 602 6.22 23.21 -8.49
N HIS A 603 7.35 22.72 -8.02
CA HIS A 603 8.47 22.27 -8.85
C HIS A 603 8.43 20.74 -9.04
N PHE A 604 8.97 20.30 -10.16
CA PHE A 604 9.11 18.88 -10.48
C PHE A 604 10.61 18.57 -10.63
N LEU A 605 11.10 17.65 -9.81
CA LEU A 605 12.52 17.33 -9.70
C LEU A 605 12.84 15.97 -10.37
N ASP A 606 14.09 15.78 -10.73
CA ASP A 606 14.61 14.52 -11.30
C ASP A 606 15.05 13.50 -10.23
N LYS A 607 14.96 13.88 -8.96
CA LYS A 607 15.36 13.02 -7.82
C LYS A 607 14.40 13.19 -6.64
N ALA A 608 14.23 12.09 -5.89
CA ALA A 608 13.57 12.13 -4.59
C ALA A 608 14.36 12.96 -3.56
N ILE A 609 13.63 13.61 -2.66
CA ILE A 609 14.17 14.18 -1.43
C ILE A 609 13.40 13.52 -0.28
N LEU A 610 14.03 12.55 0.36
CA LEU A 610 13.49 11.76 1.46
C LEU A 610 14.18 12.06 2.80
N ASP A 611 15.03 13.08 2.85
CA ASP A 611 15.80 13.46 4.01
C ASP A 611 15.96 14.99 4.08
N ASP A 612 15.89 15.56 5.28
CA ASP A 612 16.06 17.00 5.54
C ASP A 612 17.51 17.48 5.45
N SER A 613 18.48 16.57 5.41
CA SER A 613 19.92 16.87 5.47
C SER A 613 20.56 17.17 4.10
N LYS A 614 19.78 17.22 3.01
CA LYS A 614 20.30 17.43 1.65
C LYS A 614 19.65 18.59 0.91
#